data_93993b808521504320e2363389b5b49d
#
_entry.id   93993b808521504320e2363389b5b49d
#
_cell.length_a   1.000
_cell.length_b   1.000
_cell.length_c   1.000
_cell.angle_alpha   90.00
_cell.angle_beta   90.00
_cell.angle_gamma   90.00
#
_symmetry.space_group_name_H-M   'P 1'
#
loop_
_entity.id
_entity.type
_entity.pdbx_description
1 polymer ?
#
loop_
_entity_poly.entity_id
_entity_poly.type
_entity_poly.pdbx_seq_one_letter_code
_entity_poly.pdbx_strand_id
1 'polypeptide(L)'
;MLDTIWCSFVINMPWKQLKGWSKNKFLNPYENYYHKNYNGISFRYYYNFYRNKIHCPRLWMDFSAATMQNGINILGYNFGKSHLAIKEIETTISKVVGRPISLKDINCISRIDINRDNRCKSEVEKQQLFNFFKKIKGHSGMEQNVYETGVTVGNSDVELKFYFKDQDINLGEEICSYMPKMCRTEFEIKDYRINKYYPEDLNLYTLLTNKRMTESVWNSLLDEFRIGSEICDEDTLRNKAKKVFNNTKRIRNRKFRQLKQINNTNDKIKHRSKTLEQSKDVVKELDEAGVCPYSCETPIVLRIDLTPKTIKKRVTYYIVVPVISKQPVRLMGYLDSS
;
A
#
# COMPACT_ATOMS: atom_id res chain seq x y z
N MET A 1 -2.33 5.05 -6.43
CA MET A 1 -2.94 4.51 -5.21
C MET A 1 -3.03 2.99 -5.18
N LEU A 2 -3.41 2.31 -6.24
CA LEU A 2 -3.28 0.84 -6.29
C LEU A 2 -1.86 0.47 -6.74
N ASP A 3 -1.32 -0.58 -6.14
CA ASP A 3 -0.03 -1.13 -6.54
C ASP A 3 -0.14 -2.63 -6.80
N THR A 4 0.30 -3.46 -5.88
CA THR A 4 0.29 -4.92 -6.05
C THR A 4 -1.10 -5.49 -5.79
N ILE A 5 -1.54 -6.39 -6.65
CA ILE A 5 -2.78 -7.13 -6.52
C ILE A 5 -2.49 -8.61 -6.71
N TRP A 6 -2.92 -9.41 -5.72
CA TRP A 6 -2.99 -10.87 -5.85
C TRP A 6 -4.43 -11.29 -5.98
N CYS A 7 -4.73 -11.99 -7.04
CA CYS A 7 -6.08 -12.48 -7.29
C CYS A 7 -6.06 -13.85 -7.97
N SER A 8 -7.21 -14.50 -7.98
CA SER A 8 -7.34 -15.80 -8.62
C SER A 8 -8.77 -16.07 -9.07
N PHE A 9 -8.92 -17.00 -9.98
CA PHE A 9 -10.24 -17.52 -10.40
C PHE A 9 -10.15 -18.98 -10.77
N VAL A 10 -11.31 -19.65 -10.71
CA VAL A 10 -11.43 -21.06 -11.07
C VAL A 10 -11.44 -21.19 -12.59
N ILE A 11 -10.53 -21.99 -13.10
CA ILE A 11 -10.45 -22.27 -14.54
C ILE A 11 -9.78 -23.62 -14.78
N ASN A 12 -10.32 -24.38 -15.71
CA ASN A 12 -9.69 -25.56 -16.21
C ASN A 12 -8.91 -25.22 -17.49
N MET A 13 -7.59 -25.30 -17.44
CA MET A 13 -6.70 -25.01 -18.56
C MET A 13 -6.29 -26.32 -19.25
N PRO A 14 -6.48 -26.44 -20.58
CA PRO A 14 -6.00 -27.61 -21.31
C PRO A 14 -4.47 -27.67 -21.32
N TRP A 15 -3.92 -28.86 -21.29
CA TRP A 15 -2.47 -29.11 -21.23
C TRP A 15 -1.66 -28.39 -22.30
N LYS A 16 -2.22 -28.19 -23.49
CA LYS A 16 -1.59 -27.42 -24.56
C LYS A 16 -1.25 -25.98 -24.18
N GLN A 17 -2.06 -25.37 -23.29
CA GLN A 17 -1.82 -23.99 -22.79
C GLN A 17 -0.69 -23.94 -21.75
N LEU A 18 -0.35 -25.07 -21.14
CA LEU A 18 0.72 -25.16 -20.15
C LEU A 18 2.09 -25.46 -20.81
N LYS A 19 2.14 -25.60 -22.14
CA LYS A 19 3.41 -25.78 -22.85
C LYS A 19 4.30 -24.56 -22.63
N GLY A 20 5.55 -24.81 -22.17
CA GLY A 20 6.52 -23.75 -21.88
C GLY A 20 6.37 -23.11 -20.49
N TRP A 21 5.48 -23.63 -19.63
CA TRP A 21 5.43 -23.25 -18.23
C TRP A 21 6.42 -24.08 -17.40
N SER A 22 7.06 -23.46 -16.41
CA SER A 22 7.85 -24.16 -15.40
C SER A 22 6.94 -24.90 -14.43
N LYS A 23 7.32 -26.14 -14.07
CA LYS A 23 6.55 -26.94 -13.10
C LYS A 23 7.27 -26.97 -11.76
N ASN A 24 6.60 -26.48 -10.72
CA ASN A 24 7.05 -26.62 -9.34
C ASN A 24 6.35 -27.82 -8.69
N LYS A 25 7.15 -28.70 -8.07
CA LYS A 25 6.68 -29.89 -7.38
C LYS A 25 7.01 -29.79 -5.90
N PHE A 26 6.03 -30.04 -5.06
CA PHE A 26 6.16 -30.11 -3.60
C PHE A 26 5.84 -31.53 -3.12
N LEU A 27 6.19 -31.83 -1.87
CA LEU A 27 5.84 -33.09 -1.21
C LEU A 27 4.32 -33.29 -1.16
N ASN A 28 3.59 -32.22 -0.88
CA ASN A 28 2.13 -32.22 -0.96
C ASN A 28 1.70 -31.97 -2.42
N PRO A 29 1.08 -32.94 -3.10
CA PRO A 29 0.70 -32.80 -4.52
C PRO A 29 -0.34 -31.69 -4.75
N TYR A 30 -1.09 -31.26 -3.74
CA TYR A 30 -2.05 -30.14 -3.83
C TYR A 30 -1.37 -28.76 -3.89
N GLU A 31 -0.10 -28.69 -3.54
CA GLU A 31 0.73 -27.49 -3.64
C GLU A 31 1.48 -27.39 -4.98
N ASN A 32 1.39 -28.41 -5.82
CA ASN A 32 2.03 -28.42 -7.13
C ASN A 32 1.35 -27.43 -8.07
N TYR A 33 2.15 -26.61 -8.73
CA TYR A 33 1.65 -25.66 -9.72
C TYR A 33 2.57 -25.51 -10.92
N TYR A 34 2.00 -25.02 -12.01
CA TYR A 34 2.72 -24.50 -13.17
C TYR A 34 2.90 -22.99 -13.01
N HIS A 35 4.09 -22.48 -13.32
CA HIS A 35 4.44 -21.06 -13.18
C HIS A 35 4.89 -20.48 -14.51
N LYS A 36 4.46 -19.24 -14.76
CA LYS A 36 4.86 -18.45 -15.92
C LYS A 36 4.82 -16.96 -15.59
N ASN A 37 5.89 -16.25 -15.92
CA ASN A 37 5.87 -14.78 -15.97
C ASN A 37 5.60 -14.37 -17.41
N TYR A 38 4.59 -13.52 -17.60
CA TYR A 38 4.26 -13.02 -18.92
C TYR A 38 3.69 -11.61 -18.80
N ASN A 39 4.32 -10.68 -19.53
CA ASN A 39 3.87 -9.30 -19.67
C ASN A 39 3.55 -8.61 -18.33
N GLY A 40 4.48 -8.69 -17.36
CA GLY A 40 4.33 -8.05 -16.04
C GLY A 40 3.40 -8.75 -15.06
N ILE A 41 2.81 -9.89 -15.42
CA ILE A 41 1.98 -10.71 -14.54
C ILE A 41 2.69 -12.02 -14.24
N SER A 42 2.79 -12.38 -12.97
CA SER A 42 3.21 -13.70 -12.51
C SER A 42 1.99 -14.61 -12.38
N PHE A 43 2.01 -15.73 -13.10
CA PHE A 43 0.91 -16.70 -13.12
C PHE A 43 1.33 -17.98 -12.40
N ARG A 44 0.43 -18.55 -11.57
CA ARG A 44 0.56 -19.86 -10.96
C ARG A 44 -0.74 -20.64 -11.19
N TYR A 45 -0.66 -21.76 -11.88
CA TYR A 45 -1.82 -22.61 -12.15
C TYR A 45 -1.74 -23.89 -11.31
N TYR A 46 -2.66 -23.99 -10.37
CA TYR A 46 -2.85 -25.16 -9.50
C TYR A 46 -3.89 -26.09 -10.14
N TYR A 47 -3.45 -27.19 -10.68
CA TYR A 47 -4.33 -28.15 -11.37
C TYR A 47 -5.02 -29.14 -10.43
N ASN A 48 -4.45 -29.39 -9.22
CA ASN A 48 -4.97 -30.27 -8.18
C ASN A 48 -5.45 -29.47 -6.94
N PHE A 49 -5.90 -28.24 -7.11
CA PHE A 49 -6.38 -27.46 -5.98
C PHE A 49 -7.74 -27.99 -5.49
N TYR A 50 -7.80 -28.33 -4.19
CA TYR A 50 -9.04 -28.78 -3.53
C TYR A 50 -9.47 -27.75 -2.50
N ARG A 51 -10.75 -27.39 -2.57
CA ARG A 51 -11.41 -26.57 -1.56
C ARG A 51 -12.70 -27.25 -1.14
N ASN A 52 -12.89 -27.46 0.17
CA ASN A 52 -14.09 -28.12 0.71
C ASN A 52 -14.39 -29.46 0.03
N LYS A 53 -13.37 -30.29 -0.21
CA LYS A 53 -13.46 -31.60 -0.92
C LYS A 53 -13.85 -31.51 -2.40
N ILE A 54 -13.91 -30.34 -2.99
CA ILE A 54 -14.23 -30.15 -4.40
C ILE A 54 -12.94 -29.81 -5.16
N HIS A 55 -12.69 -30.54 -6.27
CA HIS A 55 -11.61 -30.22 -7.18
C HIS A 55 -11.94 -28.94 -7.95
N CYS A 56 -11.14 -27.90 -7.76
CA CYS A 56 -11.32 -26.62 -8.46
C CYS A 56 -9.96 -26.09 -8.95
N PRO A 57 -9.52 -26.46 -10.16
CA PRO A 57 -8.31 -25.93 -10.75
C PRO A 57 -8.35 -24.40 -10.75
N ARG A 58 -7.25 -23.75 -10.37
CA ARG A 58 -7.24 -22.31 -10.12
C ARG A 58 -6.02 -21.64 -10.71
N LEU A 59 -6.25 -20.54 -11.39
CA LEU A 59 -5.19 -19.63 -11.84
C LEU A 59 -5.04 -18.47 -10.86
N TRP A 60 -3.86 -18.36 -10.28
CA TRP A 60 -3.44 -17.25 -9.43
C TRP A 60 -2.60 -16.28 -10.23
N MET A 61 -2.75 -15.01 -9.92
CA MET A 61 -2.05 -13.91 -10.57
C MET A 61 -1.52 -12.93 -9.54
N ASP A 62 -0.33 -12.41 -9.81
CA ASP A 62 0.37 -11.41 -9.03
C ASP A 62 0.92 -10.35 -9.98
N PHE A 63 0.54 -9.08 -9.79
CA PHE A 63 0.97 -7.97 -10.64
C PHE A 63 0.84 -6.62 -9.95
N SER A 64 1.58 -5.62 -10.44
CA SER A 64 1.39 -4.22 -10.07
C SER A 64 0.43 -3.55 -11.05
N ALA A 65 -0.69 -3.01 -10.54
CA ALA A 65 -1.65 -2.27 -11.34
C ALA A 65 -1.03 -1.02 -11.99
N ALA A 66 -0.11 -0.36 -11.28
CA ALA A 66 0.63 0.80 -11.79
C ALA A 66 1.56 0.40 -12.95
N THR A 67 2.25 -0.73 -12.84
CA THR A 67 3.10 -1.27 -13.92
C THR A 67 2.28 -1.66 -15.15
N MET A 68 1.12 -2.29 -14.95
CA MET A 68 0.23 -2.65 -16.06
C MET A 68 -0.31 -1.42 -16.79
N GLN A 69 -0.45 -0.29 -16.11
CA GLN A 69 -0.92 0.96 -16.70
C GLN A 69 0.18 1.76 -17.38
N ASN A 70 1.37 1.81 -16.78
CA ASN A 70 2.43 2.77 -17.13
C ASN A 70 3.71 2.10 -17.64
N GLY A 71 3.79 0.76 -17.64
CA GLY A 71 5.00 0.00 -17.93
C GLY A 71 6.03 -0.06 -16.80
N ILE A 72 5.91 0.80 -15.79
CA ILE A 72 6.83 0.90 -14.65
C ILE A 72 6.10 1.42 -13.39
N ASN A 73 6.55 1.00 -12.20
CA ASN A 73 5.97 1.40 -10.91
C ASN A 73 6.64 2.65 -10.29
N ILE A 74 6.99 3.64 -11.09
CA ILE A 74 7.44 4.95 -10.59
C ILE A 74 6.23 5.87 -10.39
N LEU A 75 5.34 5.88 -11.38
CA LEU A 75 4.09 6.63 -11.33
C LEU A 75 3.02 5.76 -10.68
N GLY A 76 2.32 6.30 -9.68
CA GLY A 76 1.21 5.60 -9.06
C GLY A 76 0.06 5.33 -10.04
N TYR A 77 -0.79 4.36 -9.72
CA TYR A 77 -1.97 4.03 -10.51
C TYR A 77 -2.93 5.23 -10.64
N ASN A 78 -3.35 5.53 -11.87
CA ASN A 78 -4.27 6.61 -12.19
C ASN A 78 -5.66 6.05 -12.55
N PHE A 79 -6.63 6.22 -11.67
CA PHE A 79 -8.01 5.76 -11.88
C PHE A 79 -8.69 6.39 -13.11
N GLY A 80 -8.33 7.62 -13.49
CA GLY A 80 -8.84 8.28 -14.73
C GLY A 80 -8.38 7.58 -16.01
N LYS A 81 -7.33 6.75 -15.93
CA LYS A 81 -6.78 5.98 -17.06
C LYS A 81 -6.90 4.46 -16.81
N SER A 82 -7.82 4.02 -15.95
CA SER A 82 -8.00 2.60 -15.59
C SER A 82 -8.24 1.69 -16.79
N HIS A 83 -8.90 2.19 -17.84
CA HIS A 83 -9.15 1.45 -19.08
C HIS A 83 -7.87 0.93 -19.74
N LEU A 84 -6.73 1.62 -19.60
CA LEU A 84 -5.44 1.15 -20.11
C LEU A 84 -4.96 -0.10 -19.40
N ALA A 85 -4.96 -0.09 -18.04
CA ALA A 85 -4.61 -1.25 -17.27
C ALA A 85 -5.58 -2.43 -17.48
N ILE A 86 -6.88 -2.16 -17.50
CA ILE A 86 -7.92 -3.17 -17.75
C ILE A 86 -7.66 -3.88 -19.06
N LYS A 87 -7.50 -3.12 -20.16
CA LYS A 87 -7.22 -3.67 -21.50
C LYS A 87 -5.96 -4.53 -21.52
N GLU A 88 -4.89 -4.05 -20.87
CA GLU A 88 -3.61 -4.75 -20.85
C GLU A 88 -3.71 -6.06 -20.03
N ILE A 89 -4.36 -6.03 -18.87
CA ILE A 89 -4.56 -7.20 -18.02
C ILE A 89 -5.46 -8.23 -18.73
N GLU A 90 -6.63 -7.83 -19.27
CA GLU A 90 -7.54 -8.73 -19.99
C GLU A 90 -6.86 -9.36 -21.21
N THR A 91 -6.11 -8.58 -21.99
CA THR A 91 -5.35 -9.08 -23.13
C THR A 91 -4.31 -10.11 -22.70
N THR A 92 -3.56 -9.81 -21.63
CA THR A 92 -2.49 -10.67 -21.13
C THR A 92 -3.07 -11.99 -20.59
N ILE A 93 -4.11 -11.94 -19.76
CA ILE A 93 -4.77 -13.13 -19.22
C ILE A 93 -5.37 -13.97 -20.34
N SER A 94 -6.09 -13.34 -21.28
CA SER A 94 -6.75 -14.02 -22.39
C SER A 94 -5.76 -14.77 -23.29
N LYS A 95 -4.58 -14.21 -23.54
CA LYS A 95 -3.49 -14.89 -24.27
C LYS A 95 -2.96 -16.09 -23.51
N VAL A 96 -2.79 -15.96 -22.21
CA VAL A 96 -2.26 -17.04 -21.34
C VAL A 96 -3.26 -18.18 -21.22
N VAL A 97 -4.53 -17.86 -21.07
CA VAL A 97 -5.64 -18.83 -20.91
C VAL A 97 -6.10 -19.39 -22.24
N GLY A 98 -5.89 -18.68 -23.36
CA GLY A 98 -6.30 -19.09 -24.70
C GLY A 98 -7.78 -18.82 -25.01
N ARG A 99 -8.45 -18.00 -24.20
CA ARG A 99 -9.83 -17.51 -24.44
C ARG A 99 -10.05 -16.17 -23.76
N PRO A 100 -11.04 -15.36 -24.20
CA PRO A 100 -11.40 -14.12 -23.53
C PRO A 100 -11.77 -14.32 -22.06
N ILE A 101 -11.26 -13.45 -21.19
CA ILE A 101 -11.56 -13.39 -19.75
C ILE A 101 -11.96 -11.97 -19.41
N SER A 102 -13.06 -11.81 -18.69
CA SER A 102 -13.49 -10.53 -18.13
C SER A 102 -12.95 -10.36 -16.71
N LEU A 103 -12.45 -9.17 -16.37
CA LEU A 103 -12.02 -8.87 -15.00
C LEU A 103 -13.18 -8.87 -13.98
N LYS A 104 -14.44 -8.80 -14.44
CA LYS A 104 -15.63 -8.96 -13.59
C LYS A 104 -15.78 -10.37 -13.07
N ASP A 105 -15.24 -11.37 -13.77
CA ASP A 105 -15.30 -12.79 -13.37
C ASP A 105 -14.19 -13.14 -12.35
N ILE A 106 -13.27 -12.22 -12.08
CA ILE A 106 -12.16 -12.40 -11.13
C ILE A 106 -12.54 -11.78 -9.80
N ASN A 107 -13.12 -12.57 -8.92
CA ASN A 107 -13.70 -12.13 -7.64
C ASN A 107 -12.96 -12.68 -6.40
N CYS A 108 -11.94 -13.48 -6.56
CA CYS A 108 -11.12 -13.95 -5.44
C CYS A 108 -9.83 -13.12 -5.37
N ILE A 109 -9.86 -12.07 -4.58
CA ILE A 109 -8.72 -11.18 -4.35
C ILE A 109 -8.14 -11.53 -2.98
N SER A 110 -6.85 -11.84 -2.92
CA SER A 110 -6.17 -12.29 -1.69
C SER A 110 -5.15 -11.29 -1.16
N ARG A 111 -4.75 -10.29 -1.97
CA ARG A 111 -3.91 -9.18 -1.53
C ARG A 111 -4.19 -7.93 -2.34
N ILE A 112 -4.22 -6.81 -1.65
CA ILE A 112 -4.33 -5.48 -2.24
C ILE A 112 -3.32 -4.58 -1.54
N ASP A 113 -2.41 -3.99 -2.31
CA ASP A 113 -1.52 -2.95 -1.83
C ASP A 113 -2.05 -1.60 -2.33
N ILE A 114 -2.27 -0.69 -1.40
CA ILE A 114 -2.65 0.69 -1.70
C ILE A 114 -1.56 1.63 -1.20
N ASN A 115 -1.14 2.55 -2.05
CA ASN A 115 -0.01 3.41 -1.76
C ASN A 115 -0.28 4.89 -1.97
N ARG A 116 0.57 5.71 -1.37
CA ARG A 116 0.67 7.15 -1.62
C ARG A 116 2.13 7.56 -1.64
N ASP A 117 2.50 8.29 -2.70
CA ASP A 117 3.84 8.84 -2.85
C ASP A 117 3.87 10.28 -2.34
N ASN A 118 4.88 10.60 -1.53
CA ASN A 118 5.14 11.91 -0.97
C ASN A 118 6.47 12.42 -1.52
N ARG A 119 6.43 13.52 -2.29
CA ARG A 119 7.64 14.22 -2.73
C ARG A 119 8.19 15.05 -1.60
N CYS A 120 9.48 14.90 -1.33
CA CYS A 120 10.20 15.66 -0.33
C CYS A 120 11.00 16.78 -1.00
N LYS A 121 10.98 17.98 -0.41
CA LYS A 121 11.75 19.13 -0.90
C LYS A 121 13.25 18.97 -0.64
N SER A 122 13.61 18.23 0.40
CA SER A 122 14.98 18.03 0.84
C SER A 122 15.17 16.66 1.47
N GLU A 123 16.42 16.24 1.66
CA GLU A 123 16.77 15.05 2.42
C GLU A 123 16.35 15.17 3.89
N VAL A 124 16.40 16.38 4.44
CA VAL A 124 15.94 16.67 5.80
C VAL A 124 14.45 16.36 5.95
N GLU A 125 13.60 16.81 5.02
CA GLU A 125 12.17 16.50 5.04
C GLU A 125 11.92 14.99 4.91
N LYS A 126 12.65 14.30 4.03
CA LYS A 126 12.59 12.84 3.87
C LYS A 126 12.92 12.14 5.20
N GLN A 127 13.97 12.56 5.87
CA GLN A 127 14.38 12.01 7.17
C GLN A 127 13.38 12.33 8.28
N GLN A 128 12.73 13.49 8.26
CA GLN A 128 11.68 13.87 9.21
C GLN A 128 10.45 12.94 9.06
N LEU A 129 10.04 12.65 7.82
CA LEU A 129 8.98 11.67 7.54
C LEU A 129 9.35 10.28 8.06
N PHE A 130 10.58 9.83 7.80
CA PHE A 130 11.07 8.55 8.32
C PHE A 130 11.03 8.49 9.85
N ASN A 131 11.50 9.53 10.51
CA ASN A 131 11.46 9.63 11.98
C ASN A 131 10.02 9.65 12.52
N PHE A 132 9.07 10.24 11.78
CA PHE A 132 7.65 10.15 12.12
C PHE A 132 7.15 8.71 12.05
N PHE A 133 7.38 8.01 10.93
CA PHE A 133 6.92 6.62 10.78
C PHE A 133 7.55 5.66 11.80
N LYS A 134 8.77 5.92 12.25
CA LYS A 134 9.39 5.18 13.37
C LYS A 134 8.64 5.30 14.70
N LYS A 135 7.82 6.32 14.89
CA LYS A 135 7.00 6.50 16.11
C LYS A 135 5.74 5.64 16.09
N ILE A 136 5.23 5.28 14.92
CA ILE A 136 4.00 4.52 14.76
C ILE A 136 4.20 3.11 15.27
N LYS A 137 3.31 2.64 16.16
CA LYS A 137 3.40 1.31 16.78
C LYS A 137 2.25 0.37 16.38
N GLY A 138 1.20 0.90 15.77
CA GLY A 138 -0.02 0.15 15.56
C GLY A 138 -0.74 -0.19 16.88
N HIS A 139 -1.65 -1.14 16.82
CA HIS A 139 -2.36 -1.66 17.98
C HIS A 139 -1.77 -3.00 18.46
N SER A 140 -2.36 -3.60 19.52
CA SER A 140 -1.93 -4.89 20.06
C SER A 140 -1.90 -5.99 18.98
N GLY A 141 -0.83 -6.75 18.93
CA GLY A 141 -0.60 -7.80 17.93
C GLY A 141 0.05 -7.34 16.62
N MET A 142 0.42 -6.05 16.51
CA MET A 142 1.25 -5.54 15.43
C MET A 142 2.71 -5.43 15.86
N GLU A 143 3.61 -5.78 14.95
CA GLU A 143 5.05 -5.66 15.12
C GLU A 143 5.60 -4.50 14.29
N GLN A 144 6.66 -3.86 14.77
CA GLN A 144 7.36 -2.82 14.02
C GLN A 144 8.77 -3.30 13.68
N ASN A 145 9.12 -3.23 12.40
CA ASN A 145 10.48 -3.44 11.93
C ASN A 145 11.01 -2.14 11.31
N VAL A 146 12.23 -1.78 11.68
CA VAL A 146 12.91 -0.57 11.19
C VAL A 146 14.12 -1.01 10.38
N TYR A 147 14.15 -0.59 9.13
CA TYR A 147 15.25 -0.81 8.19
C TYR A 147 16.00 0.49 7.96
N GLU A 148 17.09 0.45 7.23
CA GLU A 148 17.88 1.64 6.88
C GLU A 148 17.07 2.67 6.09
N THR A 149 16.26 2.20 5.15
CA THR A 149 15.50 3.04 4.20
C THR A 149 13.99 2.95 4.38
N GLY A 150 13.51 2.30 5.45
CA GLY A 150 12.08 2.08 5.63
C GLY A 150 11.66 1.61 7.01
N VAL A 151 10.35 1.59 7.21
CA VAL A 151 9.68 1.09 8.43
C VAL A 151 8.50 0.26 8.01
N THR A 152 8.28 -0.88 8.66
CA THR A 152 7.03 -1.62 8.56
C THR A 152 6.37 -1.75 9.93
N VAL A 153 5.04 -1.68 9.96
CA VAL A 153 4.23 -1.85 11.17
C VAL A 153 3.01 -2.67 10.79
N GLY A 154 2.82 -3.83 11.39
CA GLY A 154 1.67 -4.65 11.05
C GLY A 154 1.74 -6.07 11.59
N ASN A 155 0.93 -6.93 11.01
CA ASN A 155 0.88 -8.37 11.23
C ASN A 155 0.74 -9.11 9.89
N SER A 156 0.43 -10.42 9.93
CA SER A 156 0.26 -11.23 8.71
C SER A 156 -0.80 -10.71 7.73
N ASP A 157 -1.81 -9.98 8.23
CA ASP A 157 -3.04 -9.66 7.49
C ASP A 157 -3.13 -8.22 7.01
N VAL A 158 -2.51 -7.31 7.75
CA VAL A 158 -2.42 -5.89 7.40
C VAL A 158 -1.09 -5.31 7.84
N GLU A 159 -0.41 -4.62 6.94
CA GLU A 159 0.88 -4.00 7.19
C GLU A 159 0.94 -2.60 6.59
N LEU A 160 1.39 -1.64 7.39
CA LEU A 160 1.79 -0.31 6.95
C LEU A 160 3.28 -0.36 6.63
N LYS A 161 3.66 0.06 5.43
CA LYS A 161 5.04 0.22 4.99
C LYS A 161 5.32 1.67 4.67
N PHE A 162 6.47 2.14 5.11
CA PHE A 162 7.03 3.42 4.70
C PHE A 162 8.45 3.19 4.22
N TYR A 163 8.81 3.69 3.04
CA TYR A 163 10.15 3.53 2.51
C TYR A 163 10.55 4.65 1.53
N PHE A 164 11.86 4.79 1.33
CA PHE A 164 12.43 5.73 0.37
C PHE A 164 12.32 5.16 -1.04
N LYS A 165 11.37 5.68 -1.82
CA LYS A 165 11.08 5.18 -3.17
C LYS A 165 12.19 5.49 -4.17
N ASP A 166 12.91 6.58 -3.96
CA ASP A 166 14.10 6.98 -4.71
C ASP A 166 15.36 6.13 -4.41
N GLN A 167 15.25 5.15 -3.50
CA GLN A 167 16.27 4.17 -3.16
C GLN A 167 15.75 2.73 -3.29
N ASP A 168 14.69 2.52 -4.06
CA ASP A 168 14.09 1.20 -4.26
C ASP A 168 14.97 0.35 -5.18
N ILE A 169 15.57 -0.69 -4.62
CA ILE A 169 16.48 -1.61 -5.32
C ILE A 169 15.83 -2.22 -6.57
N ASN A 170 14.51 -2.43 -6.55
CA ASN A 170 13.78 -3.01 -7.69
C ASN A 170 13.70 -2.07 -8.91
N LEU A 171 13.94 -0.77 -8.72
CA LEU A 171 13.98 0.20 -9.83
C LEU A 171 15.36 0.31 -10.49
N GLY A 172 16.40 -0.16 -9.82
CA GLY A 172 17.80 -0.02 -10.24
C GLY A 172 18.38 1.37 -9.95
N GLU A 173 19.68 1.43 -9.70
CA GLU A 173 20.39 2.65 -9.29
C GLU A 173 20.28 3.78 -10.31
N GLU A 174 20.32 3.46 -11.59
CA GLU A 174 20.24 4.44 -12.66
C GLU A 174 18.90 5.18 -12.65
N ILE A 175 17.79 4.45 -12.54
CA ILE A 175 16.45 5.07 -12.47
C ILE A 175 16.33 5.89 -11.18
N CYS A 176 16.78 5.36 -10.06
CA CYS A 176 16.73 6.04 -8.76
C CYS A 176 17.50 7.38 -8.79
N SER A 177 18.62 7.45 -9.52
CA SER A 177 19.43 8.68 -9.63
C SER A 177 18.70 9.86 -10.29
N TYR A 178 17.72 9.58 -11.16
CA TYR A 178 16.88 10.59 -11.82
C TYR A 178 15.59 10.90 -11.08
N MET A 179 15.24 10.13 -10.05
CA MET A 179 14.01 10.36 -9.30
C MET A 179 14.12 11.58 -8.37
N PRO A 180 13.03 12.34 -8.21
CA PRO A 180 12.95 13.32 -7.13
C PRO A 180 13.00 12.57 -5.78
N LYS A 181 13.46 13.26 -4.73
CA LYS A 181 13.39 12.73 -3.36
C LYS A 181 11.95 12.36 -3.06
N MET A 182 11.70 11.08 -2.84
CA MET A 182 10.35 10.54 -2.73
C MET A 182 10.27 9.43 -1.69
N CYS A 183 9.25 9.52 -0.84
CA CYS A 183 8.87 8.47 0.08
C CYS A 183 7.55 7.85 -0.36
N ARG A 184 7.40 6.54 -0.16
CA ARG A 184 6.13 5.84 -0.35
C ARG A 184 5.60 5.37 1.00
N THR A 185 4.34 5.66 1.23
CA THR A 185 3.54 5.04 2.28
C THR A 185 2.61 4.04 1.62
N GLU A 186 2.56 2.81 2.10
CA GLU A 186 1.81 1.72 1.51
C GLU A 186 1.11 0.91 2.59
N PHE A 187 -0.14 0.54 2.36
CA PHE A 187 -0.84 -0.47 3.13
C PHE A 187 -0.98 -1.74 2.31
N GLU A 188 -0.50 -2.84 2.86
CA GLU A 188 -0.72 -4.19 2.37
C GLU A 188 -1.88 -4.81 3.14
N ILE A 189 -2.91 -5.30 2.43
CA ILE A 189 -4.11 -5.91 3.01
C ILE A 189 -4.24 -7.31 2.42
N LYS A 190 -4.36 -8.33 3.27
CA LYS A 190 -4.44 -9.74 2.86
C LYS A 190 -5.71 -10.43 3.35
N ASP A 191 -6.08 -11.47 2.61
CA ASP A 191 -7.04 -12.50 2.97
C ASP A 191 -8.35 -11.97 3.57
N TYR A 192 -8.73 -12.42 4.75
CA TYR A 192 -10.01 -12.04 5.38
C TYR A 192 -10.11 -10.54 5.72
N ARG A 193 -8.98 -9.83 5.84
CA ARG A 193 -8.98 -8.37 6.07
C ARG A 193 -9.52 -7.59 4.88
N ILE A 194 -9.43 -8.14 3.68
CA ILE A 194 -10.02 -7.53 2.49
C ILE A 194 -11.54 -7.39 2.70
N ASN A 195 -12.21 -8.43 3.21
CA ASN A 195 -13.67 -8.42 3.46
C ASN A 195 -14.10 -7.41 4.55
N LYS A 196 -13.16 -6.96 5.40
CA LYS A 196 -13.43 -5.89 6.39
C LYS A 196 -13.58 -4.52 5.73
N TYR A 197 -12.83 -4.26 4.66
CA TYR A 197 -12.71 -2.93 4.05
C TYR A 197 -13.40 -2.81 2.71
N TYR A 198 -13.57 -3.92 2.01
CA TYR A 198 -14.16 -3.99 0.68
C TYR A 198 -15.47 -4.80 0.72
N PRO A 199 -16.41 -4.53 -0.20
CA PRO A 199 -17.65 -5.29 -0.28
C PRO A 199 -17.40 -6.76 -0.66
N GLU A 200 -18.31 -7.66 -0.25
CA GLU A 200 -18.18 -9.11 -0.51
C GLU A 200 -18.20 -9.47 -2.00
N ASP A 201 -18.84 -8.67 -2.83
CA ASP A 201 -18.92 -8.83 -4.29
C ASP A 201 -17.76 -8.15 -5.04
N LEU A 202 -16.70 -7.80 -4.31
CA LEU A 202 -15.51 -7.19 -4.91
C LEU A 202 -14.95 -8.07 -6.04
N ASN A 203 -14.81 -7.47 -7.20
CA ASN A 203 -14.11 -8.08 -8.34
C ASN A 203 -12.98 -7.17 -8.84
N LEU A 204 -12.10 -7.73 -9.66
CA LEU A 204 -10.92 -7.01 -10.12
C LEU A 204 -11.27 -5.77 -10.94
N TYR A 205 -12.35 -5.81 -11.73
CA TYR A 205 -12.80 -4.64 -12.48
C TYR A 205 -13.23 -3.49 -11.55
N THR A 206 -14.05 -3.80 -10.54
CA THR A 206 -14.52 -2.81 -9.54
C THR A 206 -13.33 -2.22 -8.76
N LEU A 207 -12.36 -3.06 -8.35
CA LEU A 207 -11.16 -2.60 -7.65
C LEU A 207 -10.36 -1.60 -8.51
N LEU A 208 -10.17 -1.87 -9.81
CA LEU A 208 -9.40 -1.02 -10.70
C LEU A 208 -10.13 0.27 -11.12
N THR A 209 -11.45 0.34 -11.00
CA THR A 209 -12.24 1.50 -11.46
C THR A 209 -12.77 2.39 -10.34
N ASN A 210 -12.98 1.86 -9.14
CA ASN A 210 -13.61 2.59 -8.04
C ASN A 210 -12.58 3.31 -7.15
N LYS A 211 -12.15 4.48 -7.60
CA LYS A 211 -11.23 5.36 -6.86
C LYS A 211 -11.74 5.69 -5.45
N ARG A 212 -13.03 6.04 -5.33
CA ARG A 212 -13.61 6.49 -4.05
C ARG A 212 -13.61 5.39 -2.98
N MET A 213 -13.85 4.15 -3.40
CA MET A 213 -13.75 2.99 -2.53
C MET A 213 -12.32 2.84 -1.98
N THR A 214 -11.30 2.88 -2.86
CA THR A 214 -9.90 2.76 -2.45
C THR A 214 -9.46 3.92 -1.53
N GLU A 215 -9.93 5.15 -1.79
CA GLU A 215 -9.67 6.31 -0.92
C GLU A 215 -10.33 6.17 0.46
N SER A 216 -11.54 5.59 0.51
CA SER A 216 -12.22 5.30 1.77
C SER A 216 -11.47 4.26 2.60
N VAL A 217 -11.02 3.18 1.95
CA VAL A 217 -10.20 2.13 2.59
C VAL A 217 -8.89 2.71 3.14
N TRP A 218 -8.22 3.55 2.36
CA TRP A 218 -7.01 4.25 2.81
C TRP A 218 -7.25 5.02 4.11
N ASN A 219 -8.33 5.81 4.18
CA ASN A 219 -8.66 6.58 5.37
C ASN A 219 -9.00 5.69 6.57
N SER A 220 -9.73 4.58 6.35
CA SER A 220 -10.05 3.61 7.40
C SER A 220 -8.80 2.94 7.97
N LEU A 221 -7.81 2.68 7.13
CA LEU A 221 -6.52 2.12 7.56
C LEU A 221 -5.70 3.14 8.36
N LEU A 222 -5.70 4.42 7.97
CA LEU A 222 -5.07 5.46 8.78
C LEU A 222 -5.66 5.50 10.19
N ASP A 223 -7.01 5.38 10.31
CA ASP A 223 -7.68 5.32 11.60
C ASP A 223 -7.30 4.06 12.39
N GLU A 224 -7.22 2.90 11.75
CA GLU A 224 -6.77 1.65 12.41
C GLU A 224 -5.34 1.77 12.95
N PHE A 225 -4.45 2.38 12.20
CA PHE A 225 -3.07 2.63 12.64
C PHE A 225 -2.93 3.88 13.53
N ARG A 226 -4.05 4.53 13.88
CA ARG A 226 -4.10 5.75 14.70
C ARG A 226 -3.27 6.91 14.14
N ILE A 227 -3.17 6.95 12.85
CA ILE A 227 -2.57 8.06 12.12
C ILE A 227 -3.69 9.03 11.80
N GLY A 228 -3.89 10.02 12.66
CA GLY A 228 -4.97 11.01 12.50
C GLY A 228 -4.91 11.77 11.17
N SER A 229 -5.95 12.57 10.95
CA SER A 229 -6.12 13.34 9.70
C SER A 229 -5.04 14.40 9.49
N GLU A 230 -4.47 14.90 10.56
CA GLU A 230 -3.45 15.94 10.55
C GLU A 230 -2.36 15.62 11.56
N ILE A 231 -1.15 15.44 11.06
CA ILE A 231 0.04 15.24 11.86
C ILE A 231 0.70 16.60 12.03
N CYS A 232 0.75 17.09 13.27
CA CYS A 232 1.29 18.39 13.60
C CYS A 232 2.68 18.30 14.26
N ASP A 233 3.34 19.45 14.40
CA ASP A 233 4.56 19.56 15.18
C ASP A 233 4.31 19.32 16.69
N GLU A 234 5.41 19.15 17.46
CA GLU A 234 5.34 18.79 18.88
C GLU A 234 4.62 19.86 19.72
N ASP A 235 4.82 21.14 19.42
CA ASP A 235 4.21 22.24 20.16
C ASP A 235 2.71 22.31 19.89
N THR A 236 2.30 22.17 18.65
CA THR A 236 0.89 22.10 18.25
C THR A 236 0.20 20.90 18.87
N LEU A 237 0.84 19.71 18.83
CA LEU A 237 0.34 18.50 19.49
C LEU A 237 0.15 18.74 21.00
N ARG A 238 1.15 19.33 21.65
CA ARG A 238 1.08 19.65 23.08
C ARG A 238 -0.08 20.60 23.41
N ASN A 239 -0.33 21.59 22.55
CA ASN A 239 -1.44 22.53 22.73
C ASN A 239 -2.80 21.86 22.50
N LYS A 240 -2.95 20.99 21.48
CA LYS A 240 -4.14 20.15 21.27
C LYS A 240 -4.37 19.23 22.47
N ALA A 241 -3.34 18.54 22.94
CA ALA A 241 -3.39 17.63 24.09
C ALA A 241 -3.73 18.35 25.41
N LYS A 242 -3.35 19.62 25.60
CA LYS A 242 -3.76 20.42 26.77
C LYS A 242 -5.28 20.59 26.84
N LYS A 243 -5.95 20.70 25.70
CA LYS A 243 -7.42 20.85 25.64
C LYS A 243 -8.12 19.52 25.96
N VAL A 244 -7.50 18.39 25.55
CA VAL A 244 -8.03 17.04 25.79
C VAL A 244 -7.80 16.62 27.25
N PHE A 245 -6.59 16.81 27.79
CA PHE A 245 -6.24 16.39 29.15
C PHE A 245 -6.85 17.31 30.20
N ASN A 246 -8.15 17.21 30.39
CA ASN A 246 -8.90 18.00 31.40
C ASN A 246 -8.78 17.38 32.80
N ASN A 247 -7.57 17.36 33.36
CA ASN A 247 -7.24 16.72 34.62
C ASN A 247 -6.46 17.65 35.56
N THR A 248 -6.27 17.19 36.83
CA THR A 248 -5.40 17.89 37.77
C THR A 248 -4.00 18.10 37.22
N LYS A 249 -3.30 19.15 37.63
CA LYS A 249 -1.93 19.47 37.17
C LYS A 249 -0.98 18.31 37.25
N ARG A 250 -1.06 17.48 38.33
CA ARG A 250 -0.21 16.29 38.52
C ARG A 250 -0.47 15.21 37.46
N ILE A 251 -1.75 14.87 37.20
CA ILE A 251 -2.15 13.86 36.22
C ILE A 251 -1.79 14.34 34.82
N ARG A 252 -2.10 15.60 34.49
CA ARG A 252 -1.77 16.23 33.20
C ARG A 252 -0.26 16.19 32.92
N ASN A 253 0.59 16.51 33.91
CA ASN A 253 2.03 16.46 33.75
C ASN A 253 2.54 15.03 33.51
N ARG A 254 1.90 14.02 34.12
CA ARG A 254 2.20 12.60 33.85
C ARG A 254 1.85 12.24 32.41
N LYS A 255 0.66 12.62 31.94
CA LYS A 255 0.23 12.37 30.56
C LYS A 255 1.14 13.04 29.53
N PHE A 256 1.59 14.26 29.78
CA PHE A 256 2.59 14.92 28.90
C PHE A 256 3.93 14.22 28.87
N ARG A 257 4.40 13.68 29.98
CA ARG A 257 5.61 12.86 30.00
C ARG A 257 5.43 11.58 29.16
N GLN A 258 4.30 10.92 29.28
CA GLN A 258 3.96 9.75 28.47
C GLN A 258 3.87 10.10 26.97
N LEU A 259 3.24 11.21 26.62
CA LEU A 259 3.16 11.70 25.24
C LEU A 259 4.55 11.99 24.66
N LYS A 260 5.44 12.63 25.45
CA LYS A 260 6.82 12.86 25.04
C LYS A 260 7.59 11.54 24.82
N GLN A 261 7.38 10.53 25.68
CA GLN A 261 7.97 9.20 25.53
C GLN A 261 7.49 8.48 24.25
N ILE A 262 6.20 8.59 23.89
CA ILE A 262 5.65 8.04 22.64
C ILE A 262 6.36 8.65 21.43
N ASN A 263 6.68 9.94 21.48
CA ASN A 263 7.30 10.68 20.39
C ASN A 263 8.84 10.63 20.38
N ASN A 264 9.47 9.99 21.37
CA ASN A 264 10.92 9.83 21.41
C ASN A 264 11.35 8.65 20.51
N THR A 265 12.16 8.93 19.50
CA THR A 265 12.68 7.94 18.55
C THR A 265 13.98 7.28 19.00
N ASN A 266 14.64 7.79 20.05
CA ASN A 266 15.96 7.35 20.47
C ASN A 266 15.95 6.11 21.39
N ASP A 267 14.79 5.68 21.90
CA ASP A 267 14.68 4.53 22.77
C ASP A 267 14.91 3.21 22.03
N LYS A 268 15.69 2.30 22.66
CA LYS A 268 15.90 0.94 22.15
C LYS A 268 14.58 0.18 22.08
N ILE A 269 14.38 -0.61 21.04
CA ILE A 269 13.14 -1.32 20.66
C ILE A 269 12.49 -2.07 21.85
N LYS A 270 13.29 -2.70 22.73
CA LYS A 270 12.78 -3.44 23.91
C LYS A 270 12.04 -2.59 24.96
N HIS A 271 12.38 -1.30 25.08
CA HIS A 271 11.70 -0.40 26.03
C HIS A 271 10.43 0.22 25.47
N ARG A 272 10.27 0.26 24.15
CA ARG A 272 9.14 0.90 23.48
C ARG A 272 7.81 0.17 23.66
N SER A 273 7.79 -1.16 23.62
CA SER A 273 6.56 -1.94 23.83
C SER A 273 5.98 -1.70 25.24
N LYS A 274 6.84 -1.68 26.26
CA LYS A 274 6.44 -1.39 27.65
C LYS A 274 5.95 0.06 27.82
N THR A 275 6.61 1.02 27.17
CA THR A 275 6.21 2.44 27.19
C THR A 275 4.86 2.64 26.51
N LEU A 276 4.61 1.96 25.40
CA LEU A 276 3.34 2.05 24.69
C LEU A 276 2.19 1.44 25.53
N GLU A 277 2.44 0.33 26.18
CA GLU A 277 1.46 -0.29 27.08
C GLU A 277 1.08 0.62 28.24
N GLN A 278 2.08 1.25 28.86
CA GLN A 278 1.89 2.24 29.93
C GLN A 278 1.21 3.53 29.45
N SER A 279 1.22 3.77 28.14
CA SER A 279 0.67 4.99 27.52
C SER A 279 -0.65 4.76 26.79
N LYS A 280 -1.22 3.55 26.85
CA LYS A 280 -2.49 3.20 26.17
C LYS A 280 -3.62 4.18 26.48
N ASP A 281 -3.75 4.59 27.73
CA ASP A 281 -4.81 5.53 28.14
C ASP A 281 -4.63 6.92 27.50
N VAL A 282 -3.39 7.39 27.38
CA VAL A 282 -3.07 8.66 26.75
C VAL A 282 -3.36 8.61 25.26
N VAL A 283 -2.97 7.55 24.60
CA VAL A 283 -3.23 7.35 23.15
C VAL A 283 -4.73 7.26 22.92
N LYS A 284 -5.45 6.48 23.71
CA LYS A 284 -6.91 6.31 23.62
C LYS A 284 -7.65 7.65 23.81
N GLU A 285 -7.29 8.42 24.80
CA GLU A 285 -7.94 9.70 25.11
C GLU A 285 -7.71 10.75 23.99
N LEU A 286 -6.53 10.76 23.38
CA LEU A 286 -6.24 11.62 22.24
C LEU A 286 -6.97 11.16 20.97
N ASP A 287 -7.03 9.84 20.73
CA ASP A 287 -7.71 9.24 19.60
C ASP A 287 -9.22 9.51 19.63
N GLU A 288 -9.86 9.31 20.79
CA GLU A 288 -11.27 9.64 21.04
C GLU A 288 -11.57 11.15 20.81
N ALA A 289 -10.60 12.01 21.01
CA ALA A 289 -10.69 13.44 20.74
C ALA A 289 -10.27 13.81 19.28
N GLY A 290 -9.99 12.84 18.42
CA GLY A 290 -9.55 13.06 17.03
C GLY A 290 -8.16 13.69 16.92
N VAL A 291 -7.31 13.57 17.95
CA VAL A 291 -5.96 14.13 17.99
C VAL A 291 -4.94 13.03 17.76
N CYS A 292 -4.17 13.11 16.68
CA CYS A 292 -3.07 12.18 16.42
C CYS A 292 -2.04 12.24 17.55
N PRO A 293 -1.70 11.12 18.21
CA PRO A 293 -0.73 11.09 19.30
C PRO A 293 0.73 11.26 18.86
N TYR A 294 0.98 11.22 17.55
CA TYR A 294 2.31 11.35 16.98
C TYR A 294 2.54 12.77 16.44
N SER A 295 3.76 13.27 16.55
CA SER A 295 4.18 14.56 15.99
C SER A 295 5.24 14.39 14.91
N CYS A 296 5.29 15.34 13.98
CA CYS A 296 6.34 15.46 12.97
C CYS A 296 6.79 16.92 12.91
N GLU A 297 8.07 17.18 12.71
CA GLU A 297 8.58 18.56 12.61
C GLU A 297 7.94 19.32 11.44
N THR A 298 7.68 18.62 10.33
CA THR A 298 6.93 19.16 9.20
C THR A 298 5.50 18.60 9.24
N PRO A 299 4.46 19.45 9.30
CA PRO A 299 3.07 18.99 9.26
C PRO A 299 2.78 18.17 7.99
N ILE A 300 2.11 17.05 8.15
CA ILE A 300 1.79 16.12 7.07
C ILE A 300 0.29 15.84 7.05
N VAL A 301 -0.30 15.79 5.86
CA VAL A 301 -1.68 15.36 5.64
C VAL A 301 -1.67 14.08 4.82
N LEU A 302 -1.92 12.95 5.47
CA LEU A 302 -2.01 11.64 4.81
C LEU A 302 -3.45 11.29 4.41
N ARG A 303 -4.44 11.80 5.15
CA ARG A 303 -5.86 11.54 4.87
C ARG A 303 -6.29 12.13 3.53
N ILE A 304 -7.12 11.39 2.82
CA ILE A 304 -7.71 11.83 1.55
C ILE A 304 -9.06 12.47 1.86
N ASP A 305 -9.25 13.70 1.39
CA ASP A 305 -10.53 14.37 1.45
C ASP A 305 -11.49 13.79 0.41
N LEU A 306 -12.55 13.15 0.86
CA LEU A 306 -13.57 12.52 0.02
C LEU A 306 -14.70 13.48 -0.38
N THR A 307 -14.70 14.72 0.12
CA THR A 307 -15.69 15.71 -0.31
C THR A 307 -15.48 16.09 -1.77
N PRO A 308 -16.56 16.33 -2.54
CA PRO A 308 -16.41 16.80 -3.91
C PRO A 308 -15.73 18.19 -3.89
N LYS A 309 -14.47 18.23 -4.32
CA LYS A 309 -13.79 19.52 -4.56
C LYS A 309 -14.12 20.00 -5.96
N THR A 310 -14.61 21.23 -6.08
CA THR A 310 -14.58 21.97 -7.33
C THR A 310 -13.17 21.92 -7.90
N ILE A 311 -13.02 21.42 -9.12
CA ILE A 311 -11.75 21.10 -9.75
C ILE A 311 -10.91 22.38 -9.85
N LYS A 312 -9.96 22.58 -8.91
CA LYS A 312 -8.84 23.51 -9.14
C LYS A 312 -7.82 22.76 -9.99
N LYS A 313 -7.43 23.34 -11.13
CA LYS A 313 -6.44 22.79 -12.08
C LYS A 313 -5.25 22.16 -11.34
N ARG A 314 -5.04 20.84 -11.52
CA ARG A 314 -3.82 20.17 -11.08
C ARG A 314 -2.71 20.49 -12.05
N VAL A 315 -1.60 21.02 -11.56
CA VAL A 315 -0.35 21.07 -12.32
C VAL A 315 0.23 19.64 -12.34
N THR A 316 0.26 19.03 -13.51
CA THR A 316 0.86 17.69 -13.70
C THR A 316 2.34 17.89 -14.01
N TYR A 317 3.22 17.35 -13.18
CA TYR A 317 4.66 17.32 -13.45
C TYR A 317 4.99 16.02 -14.19
N TYR A 318 5.75 16.11 -15.25
CA TYR A 318 6.25 14.97 -16.00
C TYR A 318 7.68 14.66 -15.55
N ILE A 319 7.96 13.40 -15.25
CA ILE A 319 9.32 12.90 -15.09
C ILE A 319 9.71 12.35 -16.47
N VAL A 320 10.64 13.02 -17.14
CA VAL A 320 11.27 12.45 -18.33
C VAL A 320 12.36 11.51 -17.84
N VAL A 321 12.10 10.21 -17.87
CA VAL A 321 13.10 9.19 -17.62
C VAL A 321 13.73 8.84 -18.96
N PRO A 322 15.05 9.01 -19.16
CA PRO A 322 15.70 8.55 -20.38
C PRO A 322 15.53 7.03 -20.50
N VAL A 323 15.04 6.58 -21.64
CA VAL A 323 14.84 5.17 -21.94
C VAL A 323 16.20 4.56 -22.30
N ILE A 324 16.77 3.77 -21.40
CA ILE A 324 18.07 3.09 -21.61
C ILE A 324 17.86 1.57 -21.77
N SER A 325 16.78 1.13 -22.36
CA SER A 325 16.65 -0.27 -22.70
C SER A 325 16.38 -0.49 -24.19
N LYS A 326 16.98 -1.52 -24.77
CA LYS A 326 16.76 -1.94 -26.16
C LYS A 326 15.35 -2.44 -26.46
N GLN A 327 14.42 -2.35 -25.51
CA GLN A 327 13.00 -2.60 -25.72
C GLN A 327 12.24 -1.26 -25.61
N PRO A 328 11.37 -0.91 -26.56
CA PRO A 328 10.65 0.34 -26.53
C PRO A 328 9.63 0.33 -25.37
N VAL A 329 9.95 0.99 -24.28
CA VAL A 329 8.95 1.39 -23.30
C VAL A 329 8.15 2.50 -23.97
N ARG A 330 6.90 2.24 -24.32
CA ARG A 330 5.99 3.27 -24.85
C ARG A 330 5.64 4.25 -23.74
N LEU A 331 6.45 5.28 -23.59
CA LEU A 331 6.06 6.49 -22.87
C LEU A 331 5.09 7.27 -23.80
N MET A 332 3.80 7.08 -23.61
CA MET A 332 2.82 7.97 -24.23
C MET A 332 2.76 9.27 -23.42
N GLY A 333 3.52 10.27 -23.87
CA GLY A 333 3.32 11.65 -23.45
C GLY A 333 2.11 12.22 -24.19
N TYR A 334 1.07 12.63 -23.49
CA TYR A 334 0.07 13.54 -24.01
C TYR A 334 0.37 14.94 -23.49
N LEU A 335 0.71 15.82 -24.43
CA LEU A 335 0.60 17.26 -24.24
C LEU A 335 -0.88 17.61 -24.44
N ASP A 336 -1.59 17.92 -23.38
CA ASP A 336 -2.83 18.65 -23.48
C ASP A 336 -2.50 20.15 -23.45
N SER A 337 -2.48 20.72 -24.63
CA SER A 337 -2.58 22.16 -24.90
C SER A 337 -4.07 22.53 -24.87
N SER A 338 -4.45 23.35 -23.96
CA SER A 338 -5.53 24.35 -23.89
C SER A 338 -6.20 24.42 -22.54
#